data_e96683a195b7c611e514c05e7d1acb25
#
_entry.id   e96683a195b7c611e514c05e7d1acb25
#
_cell.length_a   1.000
_cell.length_b   1.000
_cell.length_c   1.000
_cell.angle_alpha   90.00
_cell.angle_beta   90.00
_cell.angle_gamma   90.00
#
_symmetry.space_group_name_H-M   'P 1'
#
loop_
_entity.id
_entity.type
_entity.pdbx_description
1 polymer ?
#
loop_
_entity_poly.entity_id
_entity_poly.type
_entity_poly.pdbx_seq_one_letter_code
_entity_poly.pdbx_strand_id
1 'polypeptide(L)'
;MPATKHRVLLSPLSVATSLVYVFLYAPIVVLVTLSFNSSRFSTIWQGFTWHWYSLAWRDSELIRSLRVSLFVGLITTLIATVIGTGAAIGLARYQMRFKIALEGLVFLPVVIPEIVIGFATAGLFGLLGVAFGLSTIIAAHVAFSISYVVFIVRAKLANLDTSLNEAALDLGATRTQAFLRVTLPLISPAIISAALLVFTLSLDDYVITSFVAGPGSATLPLKIYSMVKTGVTPEINAISTLLLTVTVLLVFVSERFSSGRHSRWTAGTAACGLALLVVFAIGGKAHAAKGGELNVFIWSNYLPDNVIVEFESRYGAKLNVELYDSNEALLAKLQSGGVNYDIIVPSDYMVTVLREQGFLDELNRDALTNISNLDPQFVGLPYDPLNHVSVPYMWGTTGIAYRKDKVIGPIDSWAVLWDGRYKDRIAMLDDIREVFGAALKFLGKSENSTDMNAVHEAATLLMEQKVLVKAYDSGGFDQMLLSGDVWITQAYSGQIAKAIAENPMIGYVIPKEGCTIFVDNMCVPRNSLHKELAHEFINFVLEAQIAADIANGTGYSSVSLAARPLIRSDLLANEAAYPPSNATDRCEFIQEIGPVVSVYDSLWTEIKSR
;
A
#
# COMPACT_ATOMS: atom_id res chain seq x y z
N MET A 1 62.06 -19.06 5.21
CA MET A 1 60.94 -19.50 6.07
C MET A 1 59.74 -19.67 5.17
N PRO A 2 59.15 -20.87 5.04
CA PRO A 2 58.00 -21.08 4.16
C PRO A 2 56.74 -20.58 4.87
N ALA A 3 55.95 -19.81 4.11
CA ALA A 3 54.65 -19.28 4.55
C ALA A 3 53.68 -20.45 4.80
N THR A 4 53.32 -20.65 6.04
CA THR A 4 52.26 -21.58 6.45
C THR A 4 50.93 -21.13 5.85
N LYS A 5 50.47 -21.85 4.82
CA LYS A 5 49.10 -21.79 4.35
C LYS A 5 48.19 -22.24 5.51
N HIS A 6 47.59 -21.29 6.24
CA HIS A 6 46.48 -21.60 7.13
C HIS A 6 45.34 -22.18 6.27
N ARG A 7 45.17 -23.50 6.35
CA ARG A 7 43.91 -24.13 6.00
C ARG A 7 42.85 -23.49 6.90
N VAL A 8 41.97 -22.69 6.33
CA VAL A 8 40.77 -22.20 6.99
C VAL A 8 39.90 -23.43 7.25
N LEU A 9 40.16 -24.11 8.37
CA LEU A 9 39.24 -25.08 8.93
C LEU A 9 37.96 -24.30 9.24
N LEU A 10 36.84 -24.72 8.65
CA LEU A 10 35.54 -24.18 8.91
C LEU A 10 35.26 -24.29 10.42
N SER A 11 35.47 -23.23 11.17
CA SER A 11 35.12 -23.19 12.58
C SER A 11 33.61 -23.32 12.72
N PRO A 12 33.07 -23.91 13.79
CA PRO A 12 31.61 -23.94 14.02
C PRO A 12 30.99 -22.56 13.92
N LEU A 13 31.71 -21.51 14.32
CA LEU A 13 31.30 -20.12 14.22
C LEU A 13 31.18 -19.66 12.75
N SER A 14 32.15 -20.01 11.89
CA SER A 14 32.07 -19.64 10.46
C SER A 14 30.95 -20.36 9.75
N VAL A 15 30.65 -21.61 10.11
CA VAL A 15 29.50 -22.35 9.59
C VAL A 15 28.19 -21.71 10.03
N ALA A 16 28.04 -21.39 11.33
CA ALA A 16 26.85 -20.71 11.84
C ALA A 16 26.64 -19.34 11.18
N THR A 17 27.71 -18.55 11.06
CA THR A 17 27.67 -17.26 10.36
C THR A 17 27.23 -17.40 8.90
N SER A 18 27.79 -18.39 8.19
CA SER A 18 27.41 -18.65 6.79
C SER A 18 25.95 -19.07 6.65
N LEU A 19 25.44 -19.91 7.57
CA LEU A 19 24.03 -20.30 7.58
C LEU A 19 23.10 -19.10 7.80
N VAL A 20 23.47 -18.19 8.73
CA VAL A 20 22.72 -16.95 8.95
C VAL A 20 22.70 -16.08 7.67
N TYR A 21 23.84 -15.91 6.99
CA TYR A 21 23.87 -15.17 5.74
C TYR A 21 23.04 -15.85 4.64
N VAL A 22 23.14 -17.15 4.48
CA VAL A 22 22.32 -17.89 3.51
C VAL A 22 20.83 -17.68 3.81
N PHE A 23 20.43 -17.82 5.07
CA PHE A 23 19.04 -17.61 5.48
C PHE A 23 18.55 -16.19 5.18
N LEU A 24 19.35 -15.16 5.44
CA LEU A 24 19.00 -13.77 5.21
C LEU A 24 18.95 -13.41 3.71
N TYR A 25 19.89 -13.94 2.91
CA TYR A 25 20.00 -13.55 1.50
C TYR A 25 19.27 -14.48 0.53
N ALA A 26 18.91 -15.70 0.93
CA ALA A 26 18.20 -16.64 0.07
C ALA A 26 16.87 -16.08 -0.48
N PRO A 27 15.99 -15.43 0.31
CA PRO A 27 14.77 -14.83 -0.22
C PRO A 27 15.05 -13.75 -1.28
N ILE A 28 16.11 -12.97 -1.09
CA ILE A 28 16.52 -11.92 -2.03
C ILE A 28 16.98 -12.53 -3.35
N VAL A 29 17.80 -13.60 -3.28
CA VAL A 29 18.26 -14.32 -4.48
C VAL A 29 17.08 -14.95 -5.22
N VAL A 30 16.10 -15.49 -4.50
CA VAL A 30 14.87 -16.05 -5.09
C VAL A 30 14.09 -14.95 -5.81
N LEU A 31 13.87 -13.80 -5.17
CA LEU A 31 13.18 -12.64 -5.76
C LEU A 31 13.89 -12.18 -7.05
N VAL A 32 15.22 -11.99 -6.99
CA VAL A 32 16.03 -11.58 -8.15
C VAL A 32 15.94 -12.63 -9.26
N THR A 33 16.00 -13.91 -8.93
CA THR A 33 15.90 -14.98 -9.91
C THR A 33 14.52 -14.98 -10.58
N LEU A 34 13.45 -14.88 -9.78
CA LEU A 34 12.08 -14.90 -10.27
C LEU A 34 11.70 -13.62 -11.04
N SER A 35 12.44 -12.52 -10.91
CA SER A 35 12.26 -11.33 -11.74
C SER A 35 12.54 -11.56 -13.23
N PHE A 36 13.28 -12.63 -13.56
CA PHE A 36 13.58 -13.05 -14.93
C PHE A 36 12.69 -14.20 -15.40
N ASN A 37 11.73 -14.66 -14.59
CA ASN A 37 10.87 -15.78 -14.95
C ASN A 37 9.87 -15.40 -16.05
N SER A 38 9.74 -16.22 -17.09
CA SER A 38 8.76 -16.00 -18.17
C SER A 38 7.32 -16.29 -17.74
N SER A 39 7.11 -17.02 -16.65
CA SER A 39 5.79 -17.28 -16.10
C SER A 39 5.21 -16.03 -15.44
N ARG A 40 3.92 -15.77 -15.68
CA ARG A 40 3.16 -14.74 -14.94
C ARG A 40 2.97 -15.11 -13.46
N PHE A 41 3.00 -16.40 -13.15
CA PHE A 41 2.96 -16.92 -11.77
C PHE A 41 4.38 -17.06 -11.25
N SER A 42 4.76 -16.24 -10.29
CA SER A 42 6.14 -16.10 -9.83
C SER A 42 6.74 -17.36 -9.17
N THR A 43 5.95 -18.36 -8.83
CA THR A 43 6.39 -19.55 -8.07
C THR A 43 6.98 -20.67 -8.92
N ILE A 44 6.70 -20.73 -10.22
CA ILE A 44 7.13 -21.81 -11.12
C ILE A 44 8.04 -21.23 -12.20
N TRP A 45 9.31 -21.68 -12.24
CA TRP A 45 10.25 -21.27 -13.30
C TRP A 45 9.88 -21.89 -14.64
N GLN A 46 9.58 -21.07 -15.64
CA GLN A 46 9.22 -21.50 -17.01
C GLN A 46 10.22 -21.06 -18.08
N GLY A 47 11.21 -20.25 -17.71
CA GLY A 47 12.22 -19.77 -18.64
C GLY A 47 12.69 -18.36 -18.31
N PHE A 48 13.71 -17.90 -19.05
CA PHE A 48 14.32 -16.58 -18.85
C PHE A 48 13.67 -15.52 -19.75
N THR A 49 13.34 -14.33 -19.20
CA THR A 49 12.84 -13.19 -19.96
C THR A 49 13.28 -11.85 -19.36
N TRP A 50 13.40 -10.82 -20.21
CA TRP A 50 13.54 -9.41 -19.82
C TRP A 50 12.22 -8.64 -19.92
N HIS A 51 11.14 -9.31 -20.28
CA HIS A 51 9.85 -8.68 -20.58
C HIS A 51 9.37 -7.77 -19.44
N TRP A 52 9.46 -8.23 -18.19
CA TRP A 52 8.97 -7.52 -17.00
C TRP A 52 9.70 -6.21 -16.74
N TYR A 53 11.00 -6.16 -17.01
CA TYR A 53 11.79 -4.93 -16.92
C TYR A 53 11.36 -3.92 -17.98
N SER A 54 11.05 -4.37 -19.19
CA SER A 54 10.52 -3.53 -20.26
C SER A 54 9.13 -3.00 -19.95
N LEU A 55 8.28 -3.82 -19.32
CA LEU A 55 6.93 -3.46 -18.88
C LEU A 55 7.00 -2.41 -17.79
N ALA A 56 7.77 -2.66 -16.73
CA ALA A 56 7.98 -1.73 -15.62
C ALA A 56 8.49 -0.35 -16.08
N TRP A 57 9.36 -0.33 -17.11
CA TRP A 57 9.85 0.94 -17.66
C TRP A 57 8.81 1.71 -18.47
N ARG A 58 7.79 1.04 -18.97
CA ARG A 58 6.68 1.65 -19.73
C ARG A 58 5.51 2.06 -18.84
N ASP A 59 5.44 1.55 -17.63
CA ASP A 59 4.42 1.92 -16.66
C ASP A 59 4.63 3.38 -16.21
N SER A 60 3.74 4.26 -16.64
CA SER A 60 3.83 5.69 -16.35
C SER A 60 3.62 6.01 -14.87
N GLU A 61 2.77 5.25 -14.17
CA GLU A 61 2.49 5.42 -12.74
C GLU A 61 3.69 5.00 -11.89
N LEU A 62 4.34 3.91 -12.29
CA LEU A 62 5.55 3.44 -11.63
C LEU A 62 6.70 4.44 -11.77
N ILE A 63 6.93 4.94 -12.99
CA ILE A 63 7.94 5.97 -13.23
C ILE A 63 7.63 7.26 -12.49
N ARG A 64 6.35 7.63 -12.37
CA ARG A 64 5.91 8.77 -11.56
C ARG A 64 6.25 8.56 -10.08
N SER A 65 5.88 7.41 -9.52
CA SER A 65 6.16 7.06 -8.13
C SER A 65 7.66 7.01 -7.82
N LEU A 66 8.48 6.52 -8.76
CA LEU A 66 9.95 6.57 -8.67
C LEU A 66 10.45 8.03 -8.61
N ARG A 67 9.94 8.91 -9.46
CA ARG A 67 10.31 10.34 -9.43
C ARG A 67 9.91 11.01 -8.12
N VAL A 68 8.71 10.71 -7.61
CA VAL A 68 8.25 11.21 -6.31
C VAL A 68 9.19 10.75 -5.20
N SER A 69 9.55 9.45 -5.13
CA SER A 69 10.49 8.92 -4.15
C SER A 69 11.86 9.60 -4.22
N LEU A 70 12.41 9.77 -5.43
CA LEU A 70 13.70 10.43 -5.63
C LEU A 70 13.66 11.91 -5.20
N PHE A 71 12.60 12.61 -5.55
CA PHE A 71 12.41 14.02 -5.16
C PHE A 71 12.30 14.17 -3.64
N VAL A 72 11.43 13.38 -3.00
CA VAL A 72 11.27 13.35 -1.54
C VAL A 72 12.60 13.01 -0.87
N GLY A 73 13.27 11.94 -1.30
CA GLY A 73 14.56 11.51 -0.76
C GLY A 73 15.65 12.57 -0.87
N LEU A 74 15.74 13.26 -2.01
CA LEU A 74 16.73 14.32 -2.22
C LEU A 74 16.50 15.53 -1.31
N ILE A 75 15.26 16.03 -1.25
CA ILE A 75 14.91 17.20 -0.43
C ILE A 75 15.04 16.88 1.05
N THR A 76 14.55 15.73 1.49
CA THR A 76 14.71 15.23 2.87
C THR A 76 16.18 15.16 3.25
N THR A 77 17.00 14.54 2.40
CA THR A 77 18.44 14.40 2.63
C THR A 77 19.12 15.75 2.80
N LEU A 78 18.83 16.70 1.92
CA LEU A 78 19.41 18.04 1.98
C LEU A 78 19.05 18.73 3.30
N ILE A 79 17.78 18.78 3.64
CA ILE A 79 17.28 19.48 4.83
C ILE A 79 17.78 18.79 6.11
N ALA A 80 17.60 17.46 6.22
CA ALA A 80 17.99 16.71 7.41
C ALA A 80 19.51 16.74 7.64
N THR A 81 20.32 16.67 6.56
CA THR A 81 21.79 16.74 6.67
C THR A 81 22.25 18.11 7.19
N VAL A 82 21.69 19.21 6.69
CA VAL A 82 22.03 20.55 7.13
C VAL A 82 21.63 20.75 8.60
N ILE A 83 20.39 20.47 8.95
CA ILE A 83 19.86 20.64 10.32
C ILE A 83 20.58 19.69 11.29
N GLY A 84 20.69 18.41 10.94
CA GLY A 84 21.31 17.39 11.79
C GLY A 84 22.80 17.62 12.01
N THR A 85 23.53 18.07 10.98
CA THR A 85 24.96 18.47 11.15
C THR A 85 25.10 19.68 12.06
N GLY A 86 24.25 20.69 11.89
CA GLY A 86 24.22 21.86 12.78
C GLY A 86 23.91 21.46 14.25
N ALA A 87 22.90 20.60 14.46
CA ALA A 87 22.55 20.08 15.78
C ALA A 87 23.69 19.26 16.39
N ALA A 88 24.34 18.37 15.62
CA ALA A 88 25.49 17.58 16.09
C ALA A 88 26.64 18.47 16.57
N ILE A 89 26.99 19.50 15.81
CA ILE A 89 28.04 20.46 16.17
C ILE A 89 27.63 21.26 17.41
N GLY A 90 26.38 21.73 17.46
CA GLY A 90 25.82 22.45 18.60
C GLY A 90 25.89 21.64 19.89
N LEU A 91 25.40 20.40 19.86
CA LEU A 91 25.41 19.49 21.01
C LEU A 91 26.84 19.06 21.43
N ALA A 92 27.78 18.98 20.47
CA ALA A 92 29.17 18.61 20.78
C ALA A 92 29.95 19.77 21.41
N ARG A 93 29.78 21.02 20.91
CA ARG A 93 30.66 22.15 21.27
C ARG A 93 30.11 23.07 22.35
N TYR A 94 28.79 23.13 22.53
CA TYR A 94 28.19 24.09 23.45
C TYR A 94 27.62 23.40 24.70
N GLN A 95 27.83 24.04 25.85
CA GLN A 95 27.15 23.69 27.09
C GLN A 95 25.80 24.43 27.11
N MET A 96 24.71 23.70 26.86
CA MET A 96 23.35 24.24 26.86
C MET A 96 22.63 23.84 28.15
N ARG A 97 21.81 24.76 28.70
CA ARG A 97 21.06 24.54 29.96
C ARG A 97 20.13 23.30 29.91
N PHE A 98 19.65 22.95 28.70
CA PHE A 98 18.75 21.80 28.47
C PHE A 98 19.39 20.72 27.59
N LYS A 99 20.71 20.57 27.62
CA LYS A 99 21.44 19.65 26.75
C LYS A 99 20.92 18.21 26.84
N ILE A 100 20.68 17.71 28.07
CA ILE A 100 20.17 16.34 28.32
C ILE A 100 18.79 16.15 27.67
N ALA A 101 17.90 17.14 27.81
CA ALA A 101 16.57 17.08 27.21
C ALA A 101 16.63 17.10 25.67
N LEU A 102 17.50 17.94 25.09
CA LEU A 102 17.72 17.99 23.63
C LEU A 102 18.34 16.70 23.10
N GLU A 103 19.28 16.11 23.82
CA GLU A 103 19.84 14.81 23.49
C GLU A 103 18.75 13.72 23.53
N GLY A 104 17.92 13.70 24.57
CA GLY A 104 16.78 12.79 24.68
C GLY A 104 15.81 12.96 23.51
N LEU A 105 15.49 14.20 23.12
CA LEU A 105 14.59 14.50 22.01
C LEU A 105 15.14 14.02 20.66
N VAL A 106 16.44 14.13 20.45
CA VAL A 106 17.13 13.59 19.25
C VAL A 106 17.15 12.07 19.26
N PHE A 107 17.20 11.41 20.43
CA PHE A 107 17.15 9.94 20.52
C PHE A 107 15.76 9.37 20.26
N LEU A 108 14.72 10.12 20.56
CA LEU A 108 13.35 9.66 20.57
C LEU A 108 12.90 9.01 19.24
N PRO A 109 13.14 9.60 18.05
CA PRO A 109 12.74 9.00 16.78
C PRO A 109 13.43 7.66 16.43
N VAL A 110 14.58 7.36 17.03
CA VAL A 110 15.29 6.09 16.80
C VAL A 110 14.71 4.95 17.64
N VAL A 111 14.08 5.29 18.77
CA VAL A 111 13.53 4.31 19.71
C VAL A 111 12.04 4.06 19.45
N ILE A 112 11.32 5.08 19.01
CA ILE A 112 9.88 4.98 18.73
C ILE A 112 9.67 4.19 17.44
N PRO A 113 8.74 3.21 17.40
CA PRO A 113 8.36 2.52 16.19
C PRO A 113 7.88 3.49 15.09
N GLU A 114 8.28 3.25 13.86
CA GLU A 114 7.94 4.12 12.71
C GLU A 114 6.44 4.33 12.54
N ILE A 115 5.64 3.31 12.82
CA ILE A 115 4.17 3.40 12.77
C ILE A 115 3.61 4.46 13.74
N VAL A 116 4.20 4.59 14.92
CA VAL A 116 3.80 5.60 15.91
C VAL A 116 4.19 7.00 15.46
N ILE A 117 5.37 7.14 14.83
CA ILE A 117 5.82 8.41 14.24
C ILE A 117 4.88 8.82 13.09
N GLY A 118 4.56 7.88 12.20
CA GLY A 118 3.64 8.11 11.09
C GLY A 118 2.26 8.57 11.57
N PHE A 119 1.68 7.83 12.50
CA PHE A 119 0.38 8.16 13.08
C PHE A 119 0.39 9.52 13.81
N ALA A 120 1.40 9.80 14.63
CA ALA A 120 1.50 11.06 15.38
C ALA A 120 1.69 12.26 14.44
N THR A 121 2.50 12.13 13.38
CA THR A 121 2.70 13.19 12.39
C THR A 121 1.45 13.43 11.55
N ALA A 122 0.73 12.38 11.15
CA ALA A 122 -0.55 12.51 10.47
C ALA A 122 -1.58 13.24 11.34
N GLY A 123 -1.71 12.86 12.62
CA GLY A 123 -2.58 13.54 13.57
C GLY A 123 -2.22 15.02 13.76
N LEU A 124 -0.91 15.33 13.85
CA LEU A 124 -0.44 16.71 13.96
C LEU A 124 -0.81 17.53 12.71
N PHE A 125 -0.56 17.01 11.51
CA PHE A 125 -0.89 17.70 10.27
C PHE A 125 -2.41 17.87 10.10
N GLY A 126 -3.21 16.87 10.49
CA GLY A 126 -4.67 16.96 10.51
C GLY A 126 -5.17 18.08 11.45
N LEU A 127 -4.63 18.14 12.68
CA LEU A 127 -4.97 19.22 13.65
C LEU A 127 -4.57 20.61 13.14
N LEU A 128 -3.49 20.72 12.38
CA LEU A 128 -3.03 21.98 11.80
C LEU A 128 -3.75 22.33 10.48
N GLY A 129 -4.63 21.48 9.98
CA GLY A 129 -5.32 21.67 8.70
C GLY A 129 -4.37 21.65 7.49
N VAL A 130 -3.22 20.94 7.60
CA VAL A 130 -2.24 20.81 6.50
C VAL A 130 -2.65 19.66 5.60
N ALA A 131 -2.90 19.94 4.32
CA ALA A 131 -3.22 18.91 3.33
C ALA A 131 -2.06 17.94 3.15
N PHE A 132 -2.37 16.63 3.15
CA PHE A 132 -1.37 15.58 2.95
C PHE A 132 -0.85 15.59 1.52
N GLY A 133 0.43 15.28 1.36
CA GLY A 133 1.11 15.30 0.06
C GLY A 133 2.63 15.32 0.19
N LEU A 134 3.32 15.80 -0.84
CA LEU A 134 4.79 15.85 -0.85
C LEU A 134 5.38 16.60 0.33
N SER A 135 4.77 17.71 0.76
CA SER A 135 5.27 18.53 1.86
C SER A 135 5.20 17.82 3.22
N THR A 136 4.13 17.09 3.47
CA THR A 136 3.95 16.32 4.71
C THR A 136 4.85 15.09 4.76
N ILE A 137 5.06 14.42 3.62
CA ILE A 137 6.03 13.32 3.51
C ILE A 137 7.45 13.85 3.82
N ILE A 138 7.88 14.92 3.14
CA ILE A 138 9.21 15.52 3.36
C ILE A 138 9.39 15.94 4.82
N ALA A 139 8.40 16.62 5.41
CA ALA A 139 8.48 17.07 6.80
C ALA A 139 8.60 15.90 7.79
N ALA A 140 7.81 14.83 7.61
CA ALA A 140 7.88 13.64 8.43
C ALA A 140 9.22 12.92 8.28
N HIS A 141 9.70 12.75 7.04
CA HIS A 141 11.01 12.14 6.76
C HIS A 141 12.17 12.95 7.33
N VAL A 142 12.13 14.27 7.25
CA VAL A 142 13.13 15.15 7.88
C VAL A 142 13.13 14.97 9.39
N ALA A 143 11.96 14.91 10.01
CA ALA A 143 11.82 14.82 11.46
C ALA A 143 12.53 13.58 12.03
N PHE A 144 12.34 12.40 11.44
CA PHE A 144 13.02 11.20 11.92
C PHE A 144 14.49 11.12 11.47
N SER A 145 14.82 11.63 10.27
CA SER A 145 16.16 11.52 9.68
C SER A 145 17.21 12.38 10.39
N ILE A 146 16.82 13.51 10.98
CA ILE A 146 17.73 14.39 11.74
C ILE A 146 18.50 13.60 12.79
N SER A 147 17.84 12.67 13.47
CA SER A 147 18.44 11.83 14.52
C SER A 147 19.64 11.03 14.01
N TYR A 148 19.50 10.38 12.86
CA TYR A 148 20.57 9.57 12.25
C TYR A 148 21.77 10.43 11.85
N VAL A 149 21.52 11.63 11.29
CA VAL A 149 22.61 12.57 10.96
C VAL A 149 23.35 13.00 12.22
N VAL A 150 22.61 13.37 13.28
CA VAL A 150 23.23 13.78 14.56
C VAL A 150 24.12 12.68 15.11
N PHE A 151 23.67 11.42 15.10
CA PHE A 151 24.48 10.30 15.61
C PHE A 151 25.77 10.11 14.84
N ILE A 152 25.70 10.05 13.52
CA ILE A 152 26.87 9.75 12.67
C ILE A 152 27.90 10.89 12.78
N VAL A 153 27.43 12.15 12.67
CA VAL A 153 28.33 13.32 12.71
C VAL A 153 28.91 13.51 14.10
N ARG A 154 28.10 13.31 15.17
CA ARG A 154 28.57 13.42 16.54
C ARG A 154 29.60 12.36 16.90
N ALA A 155 29.40 11.11 16.47
CA ALA A 155 30.38 10.04 16.64
C ALA A 155 31.75 10.40 16.00
N LYS A 156 31.73 11.04 14.83
CA LYS A 156 32.96 11.52 14.18
C LYS A 156 33.58 12.70 14.93
N LEU A 157 32.75 13.65 15.39
CA LEU A 157 33.23 14.80 16.18
C LEU A 157 33.89 14.38 17.50
N ALA A 158 33.35 13.37 18.18
CA ALA A 158 33.91 12.84 19.43
C ALA A 158 35.31 12.23 19.28
N ASN A 159 35.64 11.74 18.08
CA ASN A 159 36.93 11.13 17.74
C ASN A 159 37.91 12.11 17.08
N LEU A 160 37.58 13.40 16.98
CA LEU A 160 38.49 14.40 16.43
C LEU A 160 39.43 14.90 17.51
N ASP A 161 40.72 14.99 17.16
CA ASP A 161 41.73 15.64 18.00
C ASP A 161 41.49 17.16 18.03
N THR A 162 41.17 17.68 19.21
CA THR A 162 40.93 19.12 19.41
C THR A 162 42.16 19.97 19.18
N SER A 163 43.37 19.40 19.33
CA SER A 163 44.64 20.08 19.10
C SER A 163 44.78 20.66 17.66
N LEU A 164 44.17 20.02 16.68
CA LEU A 164 44.18 20.52 15.29
C LEU A 164 43.44 21.87 15.15
N ASN A 165 42.37 22.04 15.89
CA ASN A 165 41.59 23.27 15.88
C ASN A 165 42.28 24.38 16.70
N GLU A 166 42.92 24.01 17.82
CA GLU A 166 43.72 24.91 18.66
C GLU A 166 44.95 25.41 17.89
N ALA A 167 45.70 24.54 17.21
CA ALA A 167 46.81 24.90 16.36
C ALA A 167 46.43 25.87 15.23
N ALA A 168 45.25 25.70 14.63
CA ALA A 168 44.74 26.62 13.61
C ALA A 168 44.47 28.02 14.19
N LEU A 169 43.93 28.09 15.42
CA LEU A 169 43.69 29.37 16.10
C LEU A 169 45.01 30.04 16.50
N ASP A 170 46.00 29.29 17.00
CA ASP A 170 47.33 29.79 17.35
C ASP A 170 48.08 30.34 16.11
N LEU A 171 47.82 29.78 14.93
CA LEU A 171 48.34 30.29 13.64
C LEU A 171 47.55 31.50 13.14
N GLY A 172 46.65 32.08 13.92
CA GLY A 172 45.92 33.30 13.59
C GLY A 172 44.62 33.08 12.78
N ALA A 173 44.14 31.86 12.63
CA ALA A 173 42.83 31.61 12.00
C ALA A 173 41.69 32.09 12.91
N THR A 174 40.68 32.72 12.32
CA THR A 174 39.41 32.98 13.03
C THR A 174 38.67 31.66 13.30
N ARG A 175 37.76 31.66 14.27
CA ARG A 175 36.92 30.48 14.60
C ARG A 175 36.20 29.94 13.35
N THR A 176 35.70 30.81 12.50
CA THR A 176 35.03 30.42 11.25
C THR A 176 36.03 29.82 10.25
N GLN A 177 37.24 30.37 10.14
CA GLN A 177 38.27 29.80 9.28
C GLN A 177 38.76 28.44 9.78
N ALA A 178 38.99 28.28 11.08
CA ALA A 178 39.32 26.98 11.69
C ALA A 178 38.20 25.95 11.45
N PHE A 179 36.94 26.34 11.59
CA PHE A 179 35.80 25.46 11.28
C PHE A 179 35.77 25.06 9.79
N LEU A 180 35.79 26.02 8.88
CA LEU A 180 35.64 25.75 7.44
C LEU A 180 36.86 25.04 6.82
N ARG A 181 38.08 25.32 7.30
CA ARG A 181 39.30 24.78 6.71
C ARG A 181 39.86 23.55 7.43
N VAL A 182 39.50 23.32 8.69
CA VAL A 182 39.99 22.18 9.49
C VAL A 182 38.83 21.25 9.88
N THR A 183 37.87 21.73 10.67
CA THR A 183 36.82 20.86 11.22
C THR A 183 35.93 20.30 10.12
N LEU A 184 35.37 21.15 9.26
CA LEU A 184 34.40 20.73 8.23
C LEU A 184 34.98 19.71 7.23
N PRO A 185 36.21 19.88 6.71
CA PRO A 185 36.81 18.84 5.87
C PRO A 185 37.04 17.51 6.59
N LEU A 186 37.39 17.53 7.87
CA LEU A 186 37.62 16.31 8.67
C LEU A 186 36.33 15.53 8.98
N ILE A 187 35.21 16.24 9.10
CA ILE A 187 33.90 15.59 9.33
C ILE A 187 33.12 15.32 8.04
N SER A 188 33.54 15.90 6.92
CA SER A 188 32.80 15.77 5.64
C SER A 188 32.54 14.33 5.20
N PRO A 189 33.44 13.33 5.43
CA PRO A 189 33.12 11.94 5.12
C PRO A 189 31.94 11.41 5.94
N ALA A 190 31.84 11.81 7.21
CA ALA A 190 30.72 11.42 8.07
C ALA A 190 29.41 12.11 7.65
N ILE A 191 29.48 13.39 7.22
CA ILE A 191 28.32 14.10 6.71
C ILE A 191 27.80 13.43 5.42
N ILE A 192 28.70 13.07 4.51
CA ILE A 192 28.35 12.37 3.26
C ILE A 192 27.74 11.00 3.56
N SER A 193 28.34 10.23 4.49
CA SER A 193 27.80 8.93 4.89
C SER A 193 26.41 9.07 5.53
N ALA A 194 26.20 10.09 6.38
CA ALA A 194 24.90 10.38 6.96
C ALA A 194 23.87 10.77 5.89
N ALA A 195 24.25 11.61 4.94
CA ALA A 195 23.40 12.02 3.84
C ALA A 195 22.96 10.82 2.98
N LEU A 196 23.88 9.91 2.64
CA LEU A 196 23.56 8.70 1.88
C LEU A 196 22.66 7.74 2.65
N LEU A 197 22.87 7.60 3.97
CA LEU A 197 21.98 6.81 4.82
C LEU A 197 20.57 7.41 4.85
N VAL A 198 20.43 8.72 5.07
CA VAL A 198 19.14 9.42 5.07
C VAL A 198 18.43 9.26 3.73
N PHE A 199 19.18 9.39 2.62
CA PHE A 199 18.61 9.19 1.29
C PHE A 199 18.03 7.76 1.14
N THR A 200 18.79 6.75 1.58
CA THR A 200 18.36 5.36 1.51
C THR A 200 17.13 5.12 2.38
N LEU A 201 17.13 5.59 3.64
CA LEU A 201 15.99 5.46 4.55
C LEU A 201 14.73 6.15 4.01
N SER A 202 14.87 7.33 3.43
CA SER A 202 13.74 8.05 2.84
C SER A 202 13.23 7.42 1.54
N LEU A 203 14.11 6.78 0.74
CA LEU A 203 13.74 6.11 -0.51
C LEU A 203 12.94 4.83 -0.27
N ASP A 204 13.19 4.15 0.82
CA ASP A 204 12.72 2.80 1.20
C ASP A 204 11.51 2.88 2.15
N ASP A 205 11.22 4.08 2.71
CA ASP A 205 10.14 4.25 3.67
C ASP A 205 8.76 4.02 3.03
N TYR A 206 8.04 3.07 3.60
CA TYR A 206 6.64 2.80 3.36
C TYR A 206 5.78 3.26 4.54
N VAL A 207 6.22 2.98 5.78
CA VAL A 207 5.38 3.05 6.97
C VAL A 207 4.96 4.50 7.25
N ILE A 208 5.91 5.40 7.41
CA ILE A 208 5.60 6.82 7.71
C ILE A 208 4.86 7.44 6.52
N THR A 209 5.33 7.15 5.29
CA THR A 209 4.73 7.65 4.06
C THR A 209 3.25 7.29 3.95
N SER A 210 2.85 6.05 4.29
CA SER A 210 1.45 5.61 4.17
C SER A 210 0.48 6.44 5.02
N PHE A 211 0.94 7.00 6.13
CA PHE A 211 0.11 7.86 6.99
C PHE A 211 -0.01 9.31 6.49
N VAL A 212 1.04 9.84 5.87
CA VAL A 212 1.14 11.28 5.54
C VAL A 212 1.10 11.58 4.04
N ALA A 213 1.06 10.56 3.19
CA ALA A 213 0.86 10.74 1.76
C ALA A 213 -0.57 11.17 1.47
N GLY A 214 -0.72 12.02 0.47
CA GLY A 214 -2.01 12.43 -0.08
C GLY A 214 -2.10 12.10 -1.57
N PRO A 215 -3.23 12.41 -2.19
CA PRO A 215 -3.47 12.14 -3.61
C PRO A 215 -2.33 12.63 -4.49
N GLY A 216 -1.92 11.80 -5.43
CA GLY A 216 -0.85 12.12 -6.39
C GLY A 216 0.58 12.12 -5.84
N SER A 217 0.79 11.86 -4.54
CA SER A 217 2.11 11.84 -3.90
C SER A 217 2.61 10.43 -3.56
N ALA A 218 2.07 9.39 -4.20
CA ALA A 218 2.48 8.02 -3.99
C ALA A 218 3.97 7.81 -4.30
N THR A 219 4.72 7.33 -3.29
CA THR A 219 6.13 6.95 -3.44
C THR A 219 6.24 5.54 -4.05
N LEU A 220 7.44 5.18 -4.51
CA LEU A 220 7.68 3.86 -5.09
C LEU A 220 7.39 2.70 -4.12
N PRO A 221 7.81 2.72 -2.83
CA PRO A 221 7.42 1.69 -1.87
C PRO A 221 5.90 1.57 -1.70
N LEU A 222 5.19 2.71 -1.67
CA LEU A 222 3.73 2.72 -1.57
C LEU A 222 3.08 2.07 -2.81
N LYS A 223 3.57 2.38 -4.00
CA LYS A 223 3.11 1.77 -5.26
C LYS A 223 3.42 0.28 -5.32
N ILE A 224 4.64 -0.15 -4.95
CA ILE A 224 5.02 -1.56 -4.88
C ILE A 224 4.11 -2.32 -3.91
N TYR A 225 3.86 -1.77 -2.72
CA TYR A 225 2.98 -2.39 -1.74
C TYR A 225 1.54 -2.56 -2.27
N SER A 226 1.02 -1.53 -2.92
CA SER A 226 -0.27 -1.58 -3.62
C SER A 226 -0.31 -2.71 -4.68
N MET A 227 0.76 -2.83 -5.48
CA MET A 227 0.87 -3.89 -6.49
C MET A 227 0.96 -5.29 -5.87
N VAL A 228 1.73 -5.45 -4.76
CA VAL A 228 1.83 -6.74 -4.03
C VAL A 228 0.46 -7.20 -3.54
N LYS A 229 -0.38 -6.28 -3.08
CA LYS A 229 -1.74 -6.59 -2.62
C LYS A 229 -2.66 -7.06 -3.75
N THR A 230 -2.43 -6.60 -4.97
CA THR A 230 -3.19 -7.06 -6.15
C THR A 230 -2.70 -8.39 -6.71
N GLY A 231 -1.63 -8.94 -6.14
CA GLY A 231 -1.01 -10.21 -6.52
C GLY A 231 0.48 -10.05 -6.86
N VAL A 232 1.31 -10.98 -6.38
CA VAL A 232 2.76 -10.96 -6.64
C VAL A 232 3.03 -11.38 -8.07
N THR A 233 3.28 -10.41 -8.95
CA THR A 233 3.68 -10.64 -10.34
C THR A 233 5.20 -10.56 -10.51
N PRO A 234 5.80 -11.20 -11.53
CA PRO A 234 7.23 -11.05 -11.81
C PRO A 234 7.65 -9.61 -12.11
N GLU A 235 6.73 -8.75 -12.50
CA GLU A 235 6.96 -7.32 -12.66
C GLU A 235 7.34 -6.66 -11.33
N ILE A 236 6.64 -6.99 -10.24
CA ILE A 236 6.99 -6.53 -8.89
C ILE A 236 8.40 -7.00 -8.51
N ASN A 237 8.74 -8.25 -8.82
CA ASN A 237 10.08 -8.77 -8.59
C ASN A 237 11.14 -8.00 -9.39
N ALA A 238 10.84 -7.62 -10.64
CA ALA A 238 11.75 -6.83 -11.49
C ALA A 238 11.97 -5.43 -10.92
N ILE A 239 10.91 -4.75 -10.48
CA ILE A 239 10.97 -3.43 -9.85
C ILE A 239 11.75 -3.48 -8.54
N SER A 240 11.42 -4.44 -7.68
CA SER A 240 12.10 -4.66 -6.40
C SER A 240 13.59 -4.97 -6.60
N THR A 241 13.94 -5.73 -7.65
CA THR A 241 15.34 -5.99 -8.03
C THR A 241 16.07 -4.73 -8.47
N LEU A 242 15.41 -3.85 -9.24
CA LEU A 242 15.99 -2.55 -9.63
C LEU A 242 16.23 -1.67 -8.41
N LEU A 243 15.24 -1.54 -7.52
CA LEU A 243 15.35 -0.76 -6.28
C LEU A 243 16.49 -1.29 -5.40
N LEU A 244 16.52 -2.61 -5.17
CA LEU A 244 17.59 -3.28 -4.41
C LEU A 244 18.97 -3.00 -5.01
N THR A 245 19.10 -3.08 -6.34
CA THR A 245 20.36 -2.83 -7.03
C THR A 245 20.83 -1.40 -6.80
N VAL A 246 19.93 -0.42 -6.91
CA VAL A 246 20.22 1.00 -6.63
C VAL A 246 20.64 1.19 -5.16
N THR A 247 19.91 0.61 -4.22
CA THR A 247 20.21 0.69 -2.78
C THR A 247 21.59 0.09 -2.45
N VAL A 248 21.89 -1.11 -2.95
CA VAL A 248 23.19 -1.77 -2.76
C VAL A 248 24.34 -0.93 -3.35
N LEU A 249 24.16 -0.35 -4.53
CA LEU A 249 25.14 0.53 -5.14
C LEU A 249 25.38 1.79 -4.30
N LEU A 250 24.32 2.40 -3.77
CA LEU A 250 24.41 3.57 -2.89
C LEU A 250 25.17 3.25 -1.59
N VAL A 251 24.85 2.12 -0.96
CA VAL A 251 25.56 1.66 0.26
C VAL A 251 27.04 1.39 -0.04
N PHE A 252 27.34 0.70 -1.13
CA PHE A 252 28.72 0.44 -1.54
C PHE A 252 29.52 1.73 -1.80
N VAL A 253 28.91 2.70 -2.47
CA VAL A 253 29.48 4.03 -2.69
C VAL A 253 29.71 4.74 -1.35
N SER A 254 28.73 4.72 -0.45
CA SER A 254 28.83 5.30 0.90
C SER A 254 30.03 4.75 1.69
N GLU A 255 30.20 3.43 1.67
CA GLU A 255 31.29 2.76 2.39
C GLU A 255 32.67 3.11 1.82
N ARG A 256 32.77 3.26 0.49
CA ARG A 256 34.00 3.72 -0.18
C ARG A 256 34.38 5.14 0.22
N PHE A 257 33.42 6.02 0.45
CA PHE A 257 33.66 7.38 0.96
C PHE A 257 34.13 7.38 2.42
N SER A 258 33.54 6.53 3.27
CA SER A 258 33.89 6.41 4.69
C SER A 258 35.33 5.92 4.89
N SER A 259 35.85 5.06 4.01
CA SER A 259 37.16 4.42 4.15
C SER A 259 38.39 5.27 3.75
N GLY A 260 38.20 6.52 3.32
CA GLY A 260 39.26 7.55 3.21
C GLY A 260 40.35 7.35 2.14
N ARG A 261 40.26 6.33 1.31
CA ARG A 261 41.38 5.91 0.43
C ARG A 261 41.46 6.59 -0.95
N HIS A 262 40.38 7.25 -1.45
CA HIS A 262 40.41 7.93 -2.77
C HIS A 262 39.39 9.08 -2.86
N SER A 263 39.63 10.16 -2.13
CA SER A 263 38.60 11.21 -1.85
C SER A 263 38.24 12.14 -3.03
N ARG A 264 39.05 12.23 -4.10
CA ARG A 264 38.76 13.20 -5.19
C ARG A 264 38.00 12.63 -6.38
N TRP A 265 38.29 11.41 -6.79
CA TRP A 265 37.61 10.75 -7.93
C TRP A 265 36.20 10.23 -7.56
N THR A 266 36.06 9.70 -6.34
CA THR A 266 34.78 9.18 -5.85
C THR A 266 33.77 10.28 -5.55
N ALA A 267 34.20 11.46 -5.10
CA ALA A 267 33.34 12.63 -4.92
C ALA A 267 32.74 13.11 -6.26
N GLY A 268 33.51 13.08 -7.33
CA GLY A 268 33.03 13.45 -8.67
C GLY A 268 32.01 12.50 -9.23
N THR A 269 32.22 11.18 -9.10
CA THR A 269 31.28 10.17 -9.60
C THR A 269 29.97 10.13 -8.81
N ALA A 270 30.03 10.31 -7.49
CA ALA A 270 28.81 10.42 -6.68
C ALA A 270 28.03 11.71 -6.95
N ALA A 271 28.73 12.83 -7.14
CA ALA A 271 28.09 14.09 -7.53
C ALA A 271 27.42 13.98 -8.92
N CYS A 272 28.05 13.31 -9.87
CA CYS A 272 27.44 13.04 -11.19
C CYS A 272 26.24 12.11 -11.08
N GLY A 273 26.31 11.04 -10.27
CA GLY A 273 25.18 10.14 -10.03
C GLY A 273 24.00 10.87 -9.38
N LEU A 274 24.27 11.69 -8.35
CA LEU A 274 23.27 12.52 -7.70
C LEU A 274 22.68 13.57 -8.66
N ALA A 275 23.50 14.20 -9.48
CA ALA A 275 23.05 15.17 -10.49
C ALA A 275 22.14 14.51 -11.55
N LEU A 276 22.46 13.30 -12.00
CA LEU A 276 21.60 12.52 -12.91
C LEU A 276 20.27 12.15 -12.25
N LEU A 277 20.28 11.76 -10.97
CA LEU A 277 19.07 11.50 -10.20
C LEU A 277 18.21 12.76 -10.02
N VAL A 278 18.85 13.92 -9.76
CA VAL A 278 18.17 15.22 -9.68
C VAL A 278 17.55 15.60 -11.03
N VAL A 279 18.28 15.44 -12.13
CA VAL A 279 17.76 15.73 -13.47
C VAL A 279 16.58 14.80 -13.81
N PHE A 280 16.65 13.52 -13.43
CA PHE A 280 15.56 12.58 -13.64
C PHE A 280 14.36 12.89 -12.75
N ALA A 281 14.57 13.24 -11.48
CA ALA A 281 13.49 13.59 -10.54
C ALA A 281 12.75 14.87 -10.95
N ILE A 282 13.49 15.87 -11.48
CA ILE A 282 12.94 17.19 -11.86
C ILE A 282 12.53 17.21 -13.35
N GLY A 283 13.17 16.41 -14.20
CA GLY A 283 13.05 16.46 -15.66
C GLY A 283 11.75 15.91 -16.25
N GLY A 284 10.83 15.41 -15.42
CA GLY A 284 9.46 15.11 -15.84
C GLY A 284 8.73 16.42 -16.10
N LYS A 285 8.37 16.72 -17.35
CA LYS A 285 7.40 17.77 -17.63
C LYS A 285 6.13 17.41 -16.87
N ALA A 286 5.83 18.14 -15.78
CA ALA A 286 4.48 18.21 -15.27
C ALA A 286 3.64 18.81 -16.40
N HIS A 287 2.98 17.98 -17.17
CA HIS A 287 1.90 18.44 -18.00
C HIS A 287 0.81 18.84 -17.00
N ALA A 288 0.69 20.13 -16.73
CA ALA A 288 -0.50 20.64 -16.10
C ALA A 288 -1.65 20.25 -17.02
N ALA A 289 -2.47 19.30 -16.58
CA ALA A 289 -3.66 18.90 -17.32
C ALA A 289 -4.54 20.14 -17.46
N LYS A 290 -4.97 20.47 -18.66
CA LYS A 290 -5.81 21.66 -18.91
C LYS A 290 -7.15 21.57 -18.21
N GLY A 291 -7.62 20.36 -17.91
CA GLY A 291 -8.89 20.05 -17.22
C GLY A 291 -8.78 19.88 -15.72
N GLY A 292 -7.60 20.10 -15.11
CA GLY A 292 -7.42 19.93 -13.66
C GLY A 292 -6.99 18.53 -13.25
N GLU A 293 -7.08 18.24 -11.94
CA GLU A 293 -6.78 16.92 -11.36
C GLU A 293 -8.01 16.42 -10.62
N LEU A 294 -8.24 15.10 -10.66
CA LEU A 294 -9.30 14.43 -9.92
C LEU A 294 -8.68 13.33 -9.03
N ASN A 295 -8.96 13.38 -7.75
CA ASN A 295 -8.40 12.46 -6.76
C ASN A 295 -9.44 11.41 -6.38
N VAL A 296 -9.18 10.16 -6.75
CA VAL A 296 -10.08 9.02 -6.54
C VAL A 296 -9.47 8.07 -5.51
N PHE A 297 -10.23 7.75 -4.46
CA PHE A 297 -9.87 6.77 -3.45
C PHE A 297 -10.80 5.56 -3.57
N ILE A 298 -10.26 4.42 -3.96
CA ILE A 298 -11.02 3.29 -4.48
C ILE A 298 -10.39 1.95 -4.06
N TRP A 299 -11.15 0.89 -4.14
CA TRP A 299 -10.70 -0.49 -3.94
C TRP A 299 -9.67 -0.92 -4.99
N SER A 300 -8.82 -1.87 -4.62
CA SER A 300 -7.89 -2.51 -5.54
C SER A 300 -8.63 -3.21 -6.68
N ASN A 301 -8.09 -3.15 -7.90
CA ASN A 301 -8.66 -3.78 -9.11
C ASN A 301 -10.07 -3.29 -9.53
N TYR A 302 -10.48 -2.10 -9.11
CA TYR A 302 -11.82 -1.57 -9.37
C TYR A 302 -11.89 -0.59 -10.55
N LEU A 303 -10.77 -0.09 -11.04
CA LEU A 303 -10.73 0.86 -12.17
C LEU A 303 -9.64 0.43 -13.16
N PRO A 304 -10.02 -0.08 -14.35
CA PRO A 304 -9.07 -0.49 -15.38
C PRO A 304 -8.29 0.68 -15.99
N ASP A 305 -7.03 0.45 -16.37
CA ASP A 305 -6.14 1.48 -16.92
C ASP A 305 -6.67 2.12 -18.21
N ASN A 306 -7.35 1.34 -19.08
CA ASN A 306 -7.95 1.87 -20.29
C ASN A 306 -9.06 2.90 -20.01
N VAL A 307 -9.81 2.74 -18.92
CA VAL A 307 -10.85 3.68 -18.47
C VAL A 307 -10.22 4.96 -17.94
N ILE A 308 -9.10 4.84 -17.21
CA ILE A 308 -8.32 6.00 -16.74
C ILE A 308 -7.82 6.81 -17.94
N VAL A 309 -7.17 6.15 -18.90
CA VAL A 309 -6.63 6.79 -20.11
C VAL A 309 -7.74 7.47 -20.92
N GLU A 310 -8.89 6.81 -21.07
CA GLU A 310 -10.03 7.35 -21.80
C GLU A 310 -10.58 8.63 -21.13
N PHE A 311 -10.74 8.62 -19.79
CA PHE A 311 -11.17 9.79 -19.05
C PHE A 311 -10.17 10.94 -19.18
N GLU A 312 -8.88 10.69 -18.94
CA GLU A 312 -7.83 11.69 -19.07
C GLU A 312 -7.77 12.31 -20.48
N SER A 313 -7.93 11.46 -21.50
CA SER A 313 -7.94 11.91 -22.90
C SER A 313 -9.16 12.77 -23.23
N ARG A 314 -10.34 12.38 -22.75
CA ARG A 314 -11.61 13.02 -23.07
C ARG A 314 -11.80 14.36 -22.36
N TYR A 315 -11.44 14.42 -21.08
CA TYR A 315 -11.65 15.60 -20.23
C TYR A 315 -10.39 16.47 -20.09
N GLY A 316 -9.25 16.00 -20.55
CA GLY A 316 -7.97 16.70 -20.39
C GLY A 316 -7.54 16.84 -18.92
N ALA A 317 -8.16 16.09 -18.03
CA ALA A 317 -7.93 16.08 -16.61
C ALA A 317 -7.00 14.94 -16.21
N LYS A 318 -6.22 15.09 -15.16
CA LYS A 318 -5.38 14.03 -14.59
C LYS A 318 -6.15 13.27 -13.51
N LEU A 319 -6.21 11.94 -13.61
CA LEU A 319 -6.80 11.07 -12.60
C LEU A 319 -5.71 10.54 -11.65
N ASN A 320 -5.80 10.90 -10.38
CA ASN A 320 -4.92 10.38 -9.33
C ASN A 320 -5.68 9.32 -8.54
N VAL A 321 -5.32 8.05 -8.74
CA VAL A 321 -5.97 6.92 -8.07
C VAL A 321 -5.14 6.50 -6.86
N GLU A 322 -5.76 6.45 -5.69
CA GLU A 322 -5.21 5.88 -4.46
C GLU A 322 -6.10 4.71 -4.03
N LEU A 323 -5.47 3.65 -3.49
CA LEU A 323 -6.17 2.42 -3.16
C LEU A 323 -6.31 2.24 -1.64
N TYR A 324 -7.39 1.60 -1.22
CA TYR A 324 -7.60 1.15 0.15
C TYR A 324 -8.11 -0.30 0.19
N ASP A 325 -8.05 -0.91 1.37
CA ASP A 325 -8.29 -2.33 1.55
C ASP A 325 -9.50 -2.65 2.42
N SER A 326 -10.00 -1.66 3.16
CA SER A 326 -11.18 -1.80 4.00
C SER A 326 -11.93 -0.48 4.14
N ASN A 327 -13.22 -0.57 4.39
CA ASN A 327 -14.05 0.60 4.66
C ASN A 327 -13.59 1.36 5.91
N GLU A 328 -13.02 0.66 6.90
CA GLU A 328 -12.45 1.25 8.11
C GLU A 328 -11.20 2.08 7.80
N ALA A 329 -10.34 1.60 6.87
CA ALA A 329 -9.19 2.36 6.38
C ALA A 329 -9.62 3.63 5.63
N LEU A 330 -10.66 3.54 4.80
CA LEU A 330 -11.29 4.69 4.16
C LEU A 330 -11.77 5.71 5.20
N LEU A 331 -12.56 5.26 6.18
CA LEU A 331 -13.09 6.13 7.24
C LEU A 331 -11.97 6.79 8.05
N ALA A 332 -10.99 6.03 8.50
CA ALA A 332 -9.85 6.54 9.26
C ALA A 332 -9.07 7.61 8.47
N LYS A 333 -8.87 7.40 7.16
CA LYS A 333 -8.22 8.36 6.28
C LYS A 333 -9.01 9.66 6.15
N LEU A 334 -10.33 9.60 6.01
CA LEU A 334 -11.20 10.79 5.96
C LEU A 334 -11.23 11.52 7.31
N GLN A 335 -11.30 10.80 8.43
CA GLN A 335 -11.28 11.36 9.78
C GLN A 335 -9.95 12.04 10.12
N SER A 336 -8.84 11.63 9.52
CA SER A 336 -7.53 12.28 9.70
C SER A 336 -7.50 13.74 9.21
N GLY A 337 -8.44 14.13 8.33
CA GLY A 337 -8.70 15.52 7.94
C GLY A 337 -7.68 16.16 7.01
N GLY A 338 -6.58 15.48 6.66
CA GLY A 338 -5.50 16.04 5.83
C GLY A 338 -5.63 15.73 4.33
N VAL A 339 -6.72 15.09 3.88
CA VAL A 339 -6.85 14.59 2.50
C VAL A 339 -8.01 15.24 1.76
N ASN A 340 -7.79 15.58 0.49
CA ASN A 340 -8.79 16.11 -0.41
C ASN A 340 -9.02 15.10 -1.54
N TYR A 341 -9.86 14.10 -1.27
CA TYR A 341 -10.40 13.25 -2.32
C TYR A 341 -11.60 13.91 -2.96
N ASP A 342 -11.78 13.65 -4.25
CA ASP A 342 -12.91 14.16 -5.02
C ASP A 342 -13.96 13.06 -5.23
N ILE A 343 -13.51 11.80 -5.27
CA ILE A 343 -14.37 10.62 -5.31
C ILE A 343 -13.85 9.58 -4.32
N ILE A 344 -14.76 8.95 -3.61
CA ILE A 344 -14.53 7.76 -2.78
C ILE A 344 -15.54 6.68 -3.18
N VAL A 345 -15.16 5.40 -2.97
CA VAL A 345 -16.01 4.27 -3.42
C VAL A 345 -16.33 3.33 -2.26
N PRO A 346 -17.10 3.78 -1.25
CA PRO A 346 -17.48 2.96 -0.09
C PRO A 346 -18.51 1.87 -0.45
N SER A 347 -18.49 0.80 0.32
CA SER A 347 -19.58 -0.18 0.29
C SER A 347 -20.86 0.38 0.95
N ASP A 348 -21.97 -0.25 0.70
CA ASP A 348 -23.32 0.13 1.11
C ASP A 348 -23.46 0.60 2.57
N TYR A 349 -23.05 -0.21 3.56
CA TYR A 349 -23.13 0.16 4.97
C TYR A 349 -22.28 1.38 5.33
N MET A 350 -21.12 1.51 4.67
CA MET A 350 -20.21 2.62 4.91
C MET A 350 -20.75 3.94 4.34
N VAL A 351 -21.58 3.90 3.29
CA VAL A 351 -22.32 5.09 2.82
C VAL A 351 -23.18 5.66 3.95
N THR A 352 -23.89 4.79 4.70
CA THR A 352 -24.69 5.21 5.87
C THR A 352 -23.81 5.89 6.92
N VAL A 353 -22.70 5.25 7.31
CA VAL A 353 -21.77 5.79 8.32
C VAL A 353 -21.19 7.15 7.89
N LEU A 354 -20.72 7.26 6.65
CA LEU A 354 -20.12 8.48 6.13
C LEU A 354 -21.15 9.63 6.00
N ARG A 355 -22.39 9.31 5.60
CA ARG A 355 -23.49 10.28 5.54
C ARG A 355 -23.84 10.80 6.93
N GLU A 356 -23.99 9.95 7.93
CA GLU A 356 -24.34 10.33 9.29
C GLU A 356 -23.24 11.16 9.97
N GLN A 357 -21.98 10.87 9.67
CA GLN A 357 -20.84 11.66 10.15
C GLN A 357 -20.60 12.94 9.33
N GLY A 358 -21.39 13.17 8.29
CA GLY A 358 -21.34 14.41 7.50
C GLY A 358 -20.14 14.52 6.56
N PHE A 359 -19.52 13.39 6.15
CA PHE A 359 -18.39 13.37 5.22
C PHE A 359 -18.81 13.48 3.75
N LEU A 360 -20.06 13.16 3.40
CA LEU A 360 -20.53 13.15 2.03
C LEU A 360 -21.22 14.47 1.65
N ASP A 361 -21.09 14.83 0.38
CA ASP A 361 -21.85 15.94 -0.24
C ASP A 361 -23.08 15.42 -0.96
N GLU A 362 -24.07 16.28 -1.17
CA GLU A 362 -25.23 15.94 -1.99
C GLU A 362 -24.84 15.95 -3.48
N LEU A 363 -25.30 14.95 -4.20
CA LEU A 363 -25.04 14.82 -5.62
C LEU A 363 -25.91 15.76 -6.45
N ASN A 364 -25.30 16.45 -7.41
CA ASN A 364 -26.03 17.20 -8.43
C ASN A 364 -26.62 16.23 -9.46
N ARG A 365 -27.87 15.86 -9.28
CA ARG A 365 -28.56 14.89 -10.16
C ARG A 365 -28.74 15.39 -11.59
N ASP A 366 -28.81 16.69 -11.81
CA ASP A 366 -28.94 17.27 -13.15
C ASP A 366 -27.67 17.08 -13.98
N ALA A 367 -26.51 16.95 -13.31
CA ALA A 367 -25.24 16.63 -13.95
C ALA A 367 -25.07 15.12 -14.26
N LEU A 368 -25.88 14.25 -13.62
CA LEU A 368 -25.77 12.79 -13.75
C LEU A 368 -26.81 12.24 -14.75
N THR A 369 -26.70 12.64 -16.02
CA THR A 369 -27.65 12.26 -17.06
C THR A 369 -27.71 10.77 -17.34
N ASN A 370 -26.58 10.05 -17.12
CA ASN A 370 -26.46 8.61 -17.34
C ASN A 370 -26.93 7.76 -16.15
N ILE A 371 -27.47 8.35 -15.09
CA ILE A 371 -28.03 7.61 -13.96
C ILE A 371 -29.21 6.71 -14.39
N SER A 372 -29.88 7.08 -15.49
CA SER A 372 -30.94 6.27 -16.13
C SER A 372 -30.45 4.94 -16.72
N ASN A 373 -29.15 4.76 -16.88
CA ASN A 373 -28.54 3.50 -17.32
C ASN A 373 -28.47 2.44 -16.23
N LEU A 374 -28.68 2.81 -14.97
CA LEU A 374 -28.67 1.87 -13.85
C LEU A 374 -29.82 0.86 -13.95
N ASP A 375 -29.55 -0.35 -13.51
CA ASP A 375 -30.60 -1.33 -13.29
C ASP A 375 -31.49 -0.88 -12.12
N PRO A 376 -32.84 -0.81 -12.30
CA PRO A 376 -33.76 -0.37 -11.25
C PRO A 376 -33.62 -1.09 -9.90
N GLN A 377 -33.13 -2.33 -9.88
CA GLN A 377 -32.89 -3.06 -8.63
C GLN A 377 -31.81 -2.44 -7.72
N PHE A 378 -30.91 -1.63 -8.28
CA PHE A 378 -29.84 -0.94 -7.54
C PHE A 378 -30.16 0.53 -7.23
N VAL A 379 -31.33 1.02 -7.62
CA VAL A 379 -31.78 2.39 -7.35
C VAL A 379 -32.63 2.41 -6.09
N GLY A 380 -32.34 3.37 -5.19
CA GLY A 380 -33.15 3.58 -3.99
C GLY A 380 -32.96 2.49 -2.92
N LEU A 381 -31.76 1.97 -2.79
CA LEU A 381 -31.42 0.96 -1.78
C LEU A 381 -31.48 1.55 -0.35
N PRO A 382 -31.66 0.73 0.70
CA PRO A 382 -31.92 1.20 2.07
C PRO A 382 -30.91 2.18 2.65
N TYR A 383 -29.63 2.07 2.25
CA TYR A 383 -28.57 2.95 2.73
C TYR A 383 -28.63 4.38 2.14
N ASP A 384 -29.24 4.57 0.95
CA ASP A 384 -29.51 5.86 0.33
C ASP A 384 -30.77 5.80 -0.56
N PRO A 385 -31.98 5.84 0.05
CA PRO A 385 -33.24 5.56 -0.65
C PRO A 385 -33.57 6.49 -1.81
N LEU A 386 -32.92 7.65 -1.86
CA LEU A 386 -33.15 8.65 -2.91
C LEU A 386 -31.92 8.85 -3.82
N ASN A 387 -30.83 8.09 -3.59
CA ASN A 387 -29.54 8.28 -4.24
C ASN A 387 -29.08 9.76 -4.17
N HIS A 388 -29.16 10.37 -2.96
CA HIS A 388 -28.79 11.76 -2.73
C HIS A 388 -27.29 11.96 -2.59
N VAL A 389 -26.58 10.97 -2.02
CA VAL A 389 -25.15 11.07 -1.68
C VAL A 389 -24.31 10.00 -2.34
N SER A 390 -24.95 9.03 -3.01
CA SER A 390 -24.26 7.88 -3.58
C SER A 390 -24.83 7.45 -4.93
N VAL A 391 -23.96 6.94 -5.79
CA VAL A 391 -24.32 6.29 -7.07
C VAL A 391 -23.76 4.89 -7.05
N PRO A 392 -24.57 3.83 -7.19
CA PRO A 392 -24.10 2.46 -7.34
C PRO A 392 -23.08 2.35 -8.47
N TYR A 393 -22.02 1.60 -8.22
CA TYR A 393 -20.89 1.46 -9.16
C TYR A 393 -20.70 0.02 -9.62
N MET A 394 -20.48 -0.88 -8.70
CA MET A 394 -20.38 -2.33 -8.93
C MET A 394 -21.03 -3.09 -7.80
N TRP A 395 -21.34 -4.36 -8.05
CA TRP A 395 -21.90 -5.25 -7.05
C TRP A 395 -21.28 -6.64 -7.12
N GLY A 396 -21.44 -7.39 -6.07
CA GLY A 396 -20.97 -8.76 -6.00
C GLY A 396 -21.53 -9.52 -4.80
N THR A 397 -21.03 -10.72 -4.64
CA THR A 397 -21.35 -11.60 -3.52
C THR A 397 -20.08 -12.12 -2.87
N THR A 398 -20.15 -12.44 -1.58
CA THR A 398 -19.10 -13.14 -0.87
C THR A 398 -19.50 -14.59 -0.70
N GLY A 399 -18.75 -15.49 -1.31
CA GLY A 399 -19.05 -16.92 -1.30
C GLY A 399 -17.82 -17.77 -1.05
N ILE A 400 -17.89 -19.02 -1.49
CA ILE A 400 -16.80 -19.98 -1.39
C ILE A 400 -16.20 -20.21 -2.76
N ALA A 401 -14.89 -19.93 -2.89
CA ALA A 401 -14.12 -20.35 -4.06
C ALA A 401 -13.24 -21.56 -3.74
N TYR A 402 -13.09 -22.45 -4.71
CA TYR A 402 -12.37 -23.71 -4.48
C TYR A 402 -11.73 -24.28 -5.75
N ARG A 403 -10.75 -25.16 -5.55
CA ARG A 403 -10.08 -25.94 -6.59
C ARG A 403 -10.86 -27.25 -6.84
N LYS A 404 -11.53 -27.36 -7.99
CA LYS A 404 -12.30 -28.55 -8.41
C LYS A 404 -11.44 -29.81 -8.49
N ASP A 405 -10.14 -29.67 -8.78
CA ASP A 405 -9.18 -30.75 -8.88
C ASP A 405 -8.60 -31.20 -7.52
N LYS A 406 -8.86 -30.48 -6.44
CA LYS A 406 -8.32 -30.73 -5.09
C LYS A 406 -9.39 -31.03 -4.05
N VAL A 407 -10.59 -30.49 -4.24
CA VAL A 407 -11.67 -30.62 -3.27
C VAL A 407 -12.61 -31.75 -3.69
N ILE A 408 -12.92 -32.63 -2.74
CA ILE A 408 -13.72 -33.85 -3.00
C ILE A 408 -15.16 -33.61 -2.52
N GLY A 409 -16.10 -33.84 -3.40
CA GLY A 409 -17.55 -33.76 -3.14
C GLY A 409 -18.16 -32.40 -3.53
N PRO A 410 -19.48 -32.28 -3.43
CA PRO A 410 -20.17 -31.03 -3.71
C PRO A 410 -19.88 -30.00 -2.61
N ILE A 411 -19.60 -28.78 -3.04
CA ILE A 411 -19.42 -27.63 -2.15
C ILE A 411 -20.69 -26.79 -2.27
N ASP A 412 -21.49 -26.76 -1.22
CA ASP A 412 -22.76 -26.03 -1.18
C ASP A 412 -23.05 -25.34 0.17
N SER A 413 -22.08 -25.38 1.10
CA SER A 413 -22.27 -24.95 2.48
C SER A 413 -20.99 -24.32 3.03
N TRP A 414 -21.13 -23.31 3.87
CA TRP A 414 -20.03 -22.74 4.66
C TRP A 414 -19.31 -23.79 5.51
N ALA A 415 -19.95 -24.92 5.84
CA ALA A 415 -19.35 -26.00 6.63
C ALA A 415 -17.98 -26.47 6.12
N VAL A 416 -17.71 -26.34 4.81
CA VAL A 416 -16.43 -26.75 4.22
C VAL A 416 -15.25 -25.98 4.79
N LEU A 417 -15.46 -24.75 5.27
CA LEU A 417 -14.42 -23.93 5.89
C LEU A 417 -14.02 -24.41 7.30
N TRP A 418 -14.76 -25.36 7.86
CA TRP A 418 -14.45 -26.04 9.14
C TRP A 418 -14.04 -27.50 8.95
N ASP A 419 -13.84 -27.93 7.70
CA ASP A 419 -13.47 -29.31 7.41
C ASP A 419 -11.96 -29.54 7.61
N GLY A 420 -11.61 -30.29 8.64
CA GLY A 420 -10.22 -30.62 9.00
C GLY A 420 -9.42 -31.31 7.91
N ARG A 421 -10.06 -31.88 6.86
CA ARG A 421 -9.39 -32.46 5.69
C ARG A 421 -8.59 -31.42 4.92
N TYR A 422 -8.97 -30.15 5.01
CA TYR A 422 -8.36 -29.03 4.28
C TYR A 422 -7.51 -28.13 5.18
N LYS A 423 -7.06 -28.63 6.33
CA LYS A 423 -6.14 -27.90 7.21
C LYS A 423 -4.94 -27.37 6.44
N ASP A 424 -4.55 -26.12 6.70
CA ASP A 424 -3.49 -25.37 6.02
C ASP A 424 -3.72 -25.20 4.50
N ARG A 425 -4.98 -25.39 4.04
CA ARG A 425 -5.41 -25.20 2.65
C ARG A 425 -6.66 -24.31 2.53
N ILE A 426 -7.03 -23.65 3.62
CA ILE A 426 -8.16 -22.72 3.70
C ILE A 426 -7.61 -21.30 3.85
N ALA A 427 -8.14 -20.35 3.08
CA ALA A 427 -7.99 -18.93 3.36
C ALA A 427 -9.34 -18.30 3.73
N MET A 428 -9.29 -17.27 4.55
CA MET A 428 -10.43 -16.42 4.87
C MET A 428 -10.12 -14.99 4.44
N LEU A 429 -11.14 -14.19 4.24
CA LEU A 429 -10.95 -12.75 4.05
C LEU A 429 -10.40 -12.13 5.35
N ASP A 430 -9.64 -11.04 5.22
CA ASP A 430 -9.24 -10.21 6.37
C ASP A 430 -10.23 -9.05 6.54
N ASP A 431 -11.51 -9.42 6.71
CA ASP A 431 -12.62 -8.51 6.92
C ASP A 431 -13.52 -9.07 8.02
N ILE A 432 -13.69 -8.28 9.08
CA ILE A 432 -14.41 -8.69 10.29
C ILE A 432 -15.87 -9.05 9.97
N ARG A 433 -16.55 -8.19 9.21
CA ARG A 433 -17.97 -8.35 8.94
C ARG A 433 -18.22 -9.56 8.04
N GLU A 434 -17.37 -9.78 7.07
CA GLU A 434 -17.43 -10.92 6.16
C GLU A 434 -17.16 -12.25 6.86
N VAL A 435 -16.13 -12.32 7.70
CA VAL A 435 -15.74 -13.56 8.40
C VAL A 435 -16.78 -13.94 9.45
N PHE A 436 -17.24 -12.97 10.25
CA PHE A 436 -18.36 -13.22 11.19
C PHE A 436 -19.65 -13.52 10.45
N GLY A 437 -19.92 -12.87 9.31
CA GLY A 437 -21.05 -13.13 8.45
C GLY A 437 -21.13 -14.60 8.01
N ALA A 438 -20.03 -15.16 7.52
CA ALA A 438 -19.95 -16.57 7.16
C ALA A 438 -20.24 -17.52 8.34
N ALA A 439 -19.69 -17.21 9.53
CA ALA A 439 -19.92 -18.01 10.74
C ALA A 439 -21.37 -17.91 11.23
N LEU A 440 -21.94 -16.71 11.24
CA LEU A 440 -23.34 -16.49 11.63
C LEU A 440 -24.31 -17.17 10.66
N LYS A 441 -24.08 -17.06 9.34
CA LYS A 441 -24.85 -17.76 8.31
C LYS A 441 -24.77 -19.28 8.50
N PHE A 442 -23.60 -19.83 8.78
CA PHE A 442 -23.43 -21.25 9.07
C PHE A 442 -24.22 -21.68 10.31
N LEU A 443 -24.36 -20.82 11.32
CA LEU A 443 -25.20 -21.03 12.50
C LEU A 443 -26.71 -20.78 12.24
N GLY A 444 -27.08 -20.44 11.01
CA GLY A 444 -28.47 -20.12 10.63
C GLY A 444 -28.98 -18.80 11.21
N LYS A 445 -28.07 -17.86 11.44
CA LYS A 445 -28.34 -16.50 11.94
C LYS A 445 -28.17 -15.46 10.82
N SER A 446 -28.70 -14.24 11.03
CA SER A 446 -28.41 -13.10 10.19
C SER A 446 -26.93 -12.66 10.38
N GLU A 447 -26.26 -12.30 9.28
CA GLU A 447 -24.91 -11.72 9.34
C GLU A 447 -24.87 -10.35 10.06
N ASN A 448 -26.03 -9.72 10.21
CA ASN A 448 -26.22 -8.45 10.93
C ASN A 448 -26.69 -8.66 12.38
N SER A 449 -26.45 -9.84 12.95
CA SER A 449 -26.90 -10.13 14.30
C SER A 449 -26.31 -9.19 15.34
N THR A 450 -27.19 -8.60 16.17
CA THR A 450 -26.82 -7.83 17.37
C THR A 450 -27.03 -8.63 18.64
N ASP A 451 -27.47 -9.89 18.53
CA ASP A 451 -27.59 -10.82 19.66
C ASP A 451 -26.20 -11.25 20.14
N MET A 452 -25.85 -10.82 21.34
CA MET A 452 -24.56 -11.11 21.95
C MET A 452 -24.24 -12.60 22.06
N ASN A 453 -25.25 -13.43 22.28
CA ASN A 453 -25.06 -14.87 22.35
C ASN A 453 -24.69 -15.45 20.99
N ALA A 454 -25.38 -15.03 19.92
CA ALA A 454 -25.06 -15.44 18.55
C ALA A 454 -23.67 -14.97 18.13
N VAL A 455 -23.27 -13.74 18.49
CA VAL A 455 -21.94 -13.18 18.18
C VAL A 455 -20.82 -13.97 18.90
N HIS A 456 -21.00 -14.31 20.18
CA HIS A 456 -20.01 -15.13 20.91
C HIS A 456 -19.95 -16.57 20.41
N GLU A 457 -21.10 -17.15 20.01
CA GLU A 457 -21.14 -18.47 19.39
C GLU A 457 -20.36 -18.48 18.06
N ALA A 458 -20.54 -17.46 17.21
CA ALA A 458 -19.79 -17.29 15.99
C ALA A 458 -18.29 -17.10 16.25
N ALA A 459 -17.92 -16.30 17.25
CA ALA A 459 -16.52 -16.12 17.63
C ALA A 459 -15.87 -17.43 18.10
N THR A 460 -16.59 -18.24 18.91
CA THR A 460 -16.10 -19.56 19.35
C THR A 460 -15.84 -20.47 18.16
N LEU A 461 -16.77 -20.50 17.21
CA LEU A 461 -16.65 -21.28 15.98
C LEU A 461 -15.46 -20.81 15.12
N LEU A 462 -15.21 -19.50 15.02
CA LEU A 462 -14.07 -18.96 14.32
C LEU A 462 -12.73 -19.25 15.03
N MET A 463 -12.71 -19.27 16.36
CA MET A 463 -11.53 -19.70 17.13
C MET A 463 -11.17 -21.17 16.86
N GLU A 464 -12.18 -22.03 16.75
CA GLU A 464 -11.99 -23.44 16.37
C GLU A 464 -11.48 -23.58 14.93
N GLN A 465 -11.97 -22.73 14.02
CA GLN A 465 -11.54 -22.71 12.63
C GLN A 465 -10.09 -22.26 12.46
N LYS A 466 -9.61 -21.35 13.30
CA LYS A 466 -8.29 -20.71 13.20
C LYS A 466 -7.15 -21.71 12.93
N VAL A 467 -7.19 -22.87 13.58
CA VAL A 467 -6.14 -23.92 13.42
C VAL A 467 -6.16 -24.60 12.05
N LEU A 468 -7.20 -24.38 11.24
CA LEU A 468 -7.35 -24.90 9.88
C LEU A 468 -6.93 -23.86 8.83
N VAL A 469 -7.00 -22.56 9.18
CA VAL A 469 -6.79 -21.44 8.25
C VAL A 469 -5.30 -21.21 8.04
N LYS A 470 -4.89 -21.18 6.79
CA LYS A 470 -3.53 -20.84 6.37
C LYS A 470 -3.28 -19.34 6.42
N ALA A 471 -4.23 -18.54 5.96
CA ALA A 471 -4.10 -17.09 5.87
C ALA A 471 -5.44 -16.37 5.98
N TYR A 472 -5.40 -15.15 6.49
CA TYR A 472 -6.45 -14.14 6.36
C TYR A 472 -5.95 -13.08 5.37
N ASP A 473 -6.62 -12.94 4.22
CA ASP A 473 -6.19 -12.03 3.17
C ASP A 473 -7.37 -11.67 2.26
N SER A 474 -7.68 -10.37 2.16
CA SER A 474 -8.75 -9.85 1.31
C SER A 474 -8.28 -9.42 -0.09
N GLY A 475 -6.96 -9.36 -0.33
CA GLY A 475 -6.37 -8.87 -1.58
C GLY A 475 -5.82 -9.98 -2.48
N GLY A 476 -5.21 -11.02 -1.92
CA GLY A 476 -4.45 -12.04 -2.65
C GLY A 476 -5.05 -13.46 -2.61
N PHE A 477 -6.26 -13.65 -2.09
CA PHE A 477 -6.89 -14.96 -1.95
C PHE A 477 -7.06 -15.70 -3.31
N ASP A 478 -7.32 -14.97 -4.39
CA ASP A 478 -7.41 -15.51 -5.75
C ASP A 478 -6.07 -16.05 -6.24
N GLN A 479 -4.97 -15.34 -5.98
CA GLN A 479 -3.61 -15.77 -6.34
C GLN A 479 -3.18 -17.01 -5.54
N MET A 480 -3.52 -17.09 -4.25
CA MET A 480 -3.29 -18.29 -3.44
C MET A 480 -4.07 -19.49 -3.97
N LEU A 481 -5.28 -19.27 -4.49
CA LEU A 481 -6.09 -20.32 -5.09
C LEU A 481 -5.54 -20.74 -6.47
N LEU A 482 -5.12 -19.78 -7.31
CA LEU A 482 -4.52 -20.01 -8.62
C LEU A 482 -3.19 -20.77 -8.50
N SER A 483 -2.34 -20.40 -7.56
CA SER A 483 -1.07 -21.08 -7.29
C SER A 483 -1.24 -22.48 -6.67
N GLY A 484 -2.42 -22.76 -6.07
CA GLY A 484 -2.69 -24.00 -5.34
C GLY A 484 -2.15 -24.02 -3.90
N ASP A 485 -1.76 -22.87 -3.39
CA ASP A 485 -1.35 -22.69 -1.99
C ASP A 485 -2.50 -22.94 -1.04
N VAL A 486 -3.71 -22.49 -1.43
CA VAL A 486 -4.96 -22.85 -0.80
C VAL A 486 -5.86 -23.60 -1.79
N TRP A 487 -6.78 -24.37 -1.28
CA TRP A 487 -7.73 -25.14 -2.08
C TRP A 487 -9.15 -24.64 -1.92
N ILE A 488 -9.43 -23.95 -0.84
CA ILE A 488 -10.72 -23.36 -0.51
C ILE A 488 -10.49 -21.98 0.10
N THR A 489 -11.33 -21.02 -0.28
CA THR A 489 -11.29 -19.68 0.32
C THR A 489 -12.68 -19.07 0.40
N GLN A 490 -12.93 -18.30 1.47
CA GLN A 490 -13.94 -17.25 1.43
C GLN A 490 -13.48 -16.19 0.43
N ALA A 491 -14.35 -15.73 -0.45
CA ALA A 491 -13.92 -14.96 -1.60
C ALA A 491 -14.97 -13.99 -2.13
N TYR A 492 -14.51 -12.82 -2.58
CA TYR A 492 -15.32 -11.89 -3.36
C TYR A 492 -15.49 -12.39 -4.80
N SER A 493 -16.70 -12.37 -5.28
CA SER A 493 -17.11 -12.98 -6.53
C SER A 493 -16.39 -12.45 -7.78
N GLY A 494 -16.14 -11.14 -7.86
CA GLY A 494 -15.54 -10.52 -9.04
C GLY A 494 -14.09 -10.97 -9.29
N GLN A 495 -13.25 -11.01 -8.25
CA GLN A 495 -11.88 -11.52 -8.37
C GLN A 495 -11.88 -13.01 -8.79
N ILE A 496 -12.84 -13.79 -8.26
CA ILE A 496 -12.96 -15.21 -8.63
C ILE A 496 -13.50 -15.38 -10.05
N ALA A 497 -14.38 -14.52 -10.52
CA ALA A 497 -14.82 -14.56 -11.92
C ALA A 497 -13.63 -14.41 -12.88
N LYS A 498 -12.67 -13.53 -12.55
CA LYS A 498 -11.42 -13.37 -13.28
C LYS A 498 -10.51 -14.60 -13.14
N ALA A 499 -10.37 -15.14 -11.93
CA ALA A 499 -9.58 -16.34 -11.68
C ALA A 499 -10.13 -17.58 -12.42
N ILE A 500 -11.45 -17.74 -12.55
CA ILE A 500 -12.09 -18.81 -13.33
C ILE A 500 -11.74 -18.68 -14.83
N ALA A 501 -11.69 -17.45 -15.36
CA ALA A 501 -11.28 -17.22 -16.74
C ALA A 501 -9.80 -17.61 -16.99
N GLU A 502 -8.94 -17.46 -15.99
CA GLU A 502 -7.53 -17.87 -16.04
C GLU A 502 -7.35 -19.39 -15.82
N ASN A 503 -8.15 -19.99 -14.93
CA ASN A 503 -8.08 -21.42 -14.61
C ASN A 503 -9.49 -22.02 -14.39
N PRO A 504 -10.04 -22.77 -15.37
CA PRO A 504 -11.36 -23.39 -15.27
C PRO A 504 -11.51 -24.43 -14.14
N MET A 505 -10.39 -24.85 -13.53
CA MET A 505 -10.40 -25.72 -12.35
C MET A 505 -10.79 -24.97 -11.06
N ILE A 506 -10.96 -23.67 -11.10
CA ILE A 506 -11.55 -22.90 -10.02
C ILE A 506 -13.07 -22.96 -10.12
N GLY A 507 -13.72 -23.10 -8.99
CA GLY A 507 -15.16 -23.02 -8.82
C GLY A 507 -15.54 -21.94 -7.83
N TYR A 508 -16.75 -21.43 -7.97
CA TYR A 508 -17.36 -20.51 -7.03
C TYR A 508 -18.76 -21.00 -6.70
N VAL A 509 -19.19 -20.82 -5.45
CA VAL A 509 -20.53 -21.17 -5.02
C VAL A 509 -21.03 -20.18 -3.97
N ILE A 510 -22.29 -19.81 -4.10
CA ILE A 510 -23.06 -19.15 -3.06
C ILE A 510 -23.61 -20.25 -2.13
N PRO A 511 -23.21 -20.28 -0.84
CA PRO A 511 -23.64 -21.32 0.08
C PRO A 511 -25.15 -21.31 0.31
N LYS A 512 -25.72 -22.47 0.58
CA LYS A 512 -27.17 -22.65 0.82
C LYS A 512 -27.70 -21.93 2.05
N GLU A 513 -26.82 -21.59 2.99
CA GLU A 513 -27.16 -20.80 4.18
C GLU A 513 -27.32 -19.31 3.85
N GLY A 514 -26.90 -18.90 2.65
CA GLY A 514 -26.84 -17.51 2.20
C GLY A 514 -25.44 -16.92 2.29
N CYS A 515 -25.31 -15.70 1.85
CA CYS A 515 -24.03 -15.00 1.73
C CYS A 515 -24.20 -13.50 1.94
N THR A 516 -23.11 -12.76 1.98
CA THR A 516 -23.13 -11.31 1.81
C THR A 516 -23.35 -10.96 0.34
N ILE A 517 -24.23 -9.99 0.07
CA ILE A 517 -24.33 -9.26 -1.19
C ILE A 517 -23.93 -7.81 -0.89
N PHE A 518 -23.08 -7.24 -1.70
CA PHE A 518 -22.59 -5.87 -1.53
C PHE A 518 -22.76 -5.04 -2.79
N VAL A 519 -22.95 -3.73 -2.59
CA VAL A 519 -22.93 -2.72 -3.63
C VAL A 519 -21.94 -1.64 -3.23
N ASP A 520 -20.92 -1.45 -4.05
CA ASP A 520 -19.98 -0.36 -3.88
C ASP A 520 -20.47 0.86 -4.63
N ASN A 521 -20.29 2.03 -4.02
CA ASN A 521 -20.93 3.27 -4.45
C ASN A 521 -19.92 4.38 -4.66
N MET A 522 -20.06 5.14 -5.73
CA MET A 522 -19.33 6.39 -5.91
C MET A 522 -20.00 7.50 -5.09
N CYS A 523 -19.21 8.16 -4.26
CA CYS A 523 -19.62 9.27 -3.45
C CYS A 523 -18.64 10.45 -3.63
N VAL A 524 -19.16 11.68 -3.47
CA VAL A 524 -18.37 12.91 -3.47
C VAL A 524 -18.16 13.34 -2.02
N PRO A 525 -16.92 13.41 -1.50
CA PRO A 525 -16.66 13.96 -0.18
C PRO A 525 -17.03 15.43 -0.09
N ARG A 526 -17.52 15.86 1.08
CA ARG A 526 -17.93 17.26 1.32
C ARG A 526 -16.80 18.28 1.08
N ASN A 527 -15.56 17.89 1.38
CA ASN A 527 -14.37 18.72 1.22
C ASN A 527 -13.71 18.60 -0.16
N SER A 528 -14.34 17.94 -1.13
CA SER A 528 -13.85 17.88 -2.52
C SER A 528 -13.67 19.30 -3.09
N LEU A 529 -12.52 19.50 -3.73
CA LEU A 529 -12.17 20.75 -4.39
C LEU A 529 -12.63 20.80 -5.86
N HIS A 530 -12.97 19.65 -6.46
CA HIS A 530 -13.27 19.50 -7.88
C HIS A 530 -14.62 18.81 -8.10
N LYS A 531 -15.67 19.29 -7.40
CA LYS A 531 -17.00 18.65 -7.39
C LYS A 531 -17.63 18.52 -8.78
N GLU A 532 -17.43 19.51 -9.66
CA GLU A 532 -17.93 19.45 -11.04
C GLU A 532 -17.28 18.31 -11.80
N LEU A 533 -15.94 18.23 -11.77
CA LEU A 533 -15.19 17.16 -12.43
C LEU A 533 -15.50 15.77 -11.81
N ALA A 534 -15.79 15.72 -10.51
CA ALA A 534 -16.24 14.49 -9.85
C ALA A 534 -17.58 14.00 -10.41
N HIS A 535 -18.54 14.90 -10.63
CA HIS A 535 -19.81 14.55 -11.26
C HIS A 535 -19.63 14.13 -12.72
N GLU A 536 -18.74 14.79 -13.47
CA GLU A 536 -18.39 14.39 -14.84
C GLU A 536 -17.79 12.97 -14.85
N PHE A 537 -16.93 12.62 -13.90
CA PHE A 537 -16.37 11.27 -13.79
C PHE A 537 -17.44 10.24 -13.42
N ILE A 538 -18.31 10.52 -12.46
CA ILE A 538 -19.43 9.63 -12.11
C ILE A 538 -20.32 9.43 -13.34
N ASN A 539 -20.67 10.48 -14.04
CA ASN A 539 -21.50 10.40 -15.24
C ASN A 539 -20.80 9.61 -16.38
N PHE A 540 -19.49 9.79 -16.54
CA PHE A 540 -18.65 9.05 -17.49
C PHE A 540 -18.65 7.54 -17.21
N VAL A 541 -18.44 7.11 -15.97
CA VAL A 541 -18.43 5.67 -15.63
C VAL A 541 -19.80 5.00 -15.77
N LEU A 542 -20.88 5.79 -15.77
CA LEU A 542 -22.23 5.32 -16.03
C LEU A 542 -22.57 5.21 -17.54
N GLU A 543 -21.70 5.66 -18.45
CA GLU A 543 -21.88 5.39 -19.87
C GLU A 543 -21.87 3.87 -20.12
N ALA A 544 -22.78 3.39 -20.97
CA ALA A 544 -22.95 1.96 -21.21
C ALA A 544 -21.64 1.24 -21.64
N GLN A 545 -20.85 1.86 -22.53
CA GLN A 545 -19.57 1.30 -22.96
C GLN A 545 -18.53 1.29 -21.85
N ILE A 546 -18.41 2.38 -21.10
CA ILE A 546 -17.44 2.51 -20.02
C ILE A 546 -17.77 1.53 -18.88
N ALA A 547 -19.05 1.44 -18.49
CA ALA A 547 -19.51 0.47 -17.49
C ALA A 547 -19.27 -0.98 -17.93
N ALA A 548 -19.40 -1.29 -19.22
CA ALA A 548 -19.05 -2.59 -19.77
C ALA A 548 -17.53 -2.84 -19.76
N ASP A 549 -16.71 -1.84 -20.10
CA ASP A 549 -15.25 -1.94 -20.05
C ASP A 549 -14.74 -2.15 -18.63
N ILE A 550 -15.36 -1.50 -17.65
CA ILE A 550 -15.09 -1.71 -16.22
C ILE A 550 -15.41 -3.15 -15.83
N ALA A 551 -16.62 -3.64 -16.12
CA ALA A 551 -17.00 -5.01 -15.78
C ALA A 551 -16.09 -6.05 -16.47
N ASN A 552 -15.80 -5.86 -17.75
CA ASN A 552 -14.92 -6.75 -18.53
C ASN A 552 -13.47 -6.76 -18.02
N GLY A 553 -12.98 -5.64 -17.49
CA GLY A 553 -11.63 -5.51 -16.97
C GLY A 553 -11.46 -6.00 -15.52
N THR A 554 -12.49 -5.78 -14.70
CA THR A 554 -12.45 -6.11 -13.26
C THR A 554 -12.98 -7.51 -12.95
N GLY A 555 -13.91 -8.03 -13.75
CA GLY A 555 -14.65 -9.27 -13.50
C GLY A 555 -15.85 -9.09 -12.56
N TYR A 556 -16.04 -7.90 -11.98
CA TYR A 556 -17.20 -7.58 -11.15
C TYR A 556 -18.45 -7.28 -11.97
N SER A 557 -19.60 -7.51 -11.39
CA SER A 557 -20.88 -7.28 -12.06
C SER A 557 -21.19 -5.79 -12.15
N SER A 558 -21.57 -5.35 -13.33
CA SER A 558 -22.05 -3.99 -13.54
C SER A 558 -23.44 -3.77 -12.96
N VAL A 559 -23.64 -2.63 -12.33
CA VAL A 559 -24.95 -2.12 -11.93
C VAL A 559 -25.73 -1.49 -13.09
N SER A 560 -25.09 -1.34 -14.27
CA SER A 560 -25.70 -0.72 -15.45
C SER A 560 -26.44 -1.75 -16.31
N LEU A 561 -27.76 -1.59 -16.41
CA LEU A 561 -28.57 -2.38 -17.33
C LEU A 561 -28.20 -2.09 -18.79
N ALA A 562 -27.88 -0.84 -19.13
CA ALA A 562 -27.49 -0.43 -20.46
C ALA A 562 -26.13 -1.02 -20.91
N ALA A 563 -25.26 -1.36 -19.98
CA ALA A 563 -23.96 -1.99 -20.27
C ALA A 563 -24.10 -3.49 -20.62
N ARG A 564 -25.16 -4.16 -20.18
CA ARG A 564 -25.30 -5.61 -20.27
C ARG A 564 -25.10 -6.19 -21.67
N PRO A 565 -25.61 -5.58 -22.77
CA PRO A 565 -25.36 -6.08 -24.14
C PRO A 565 -23.91 -5.96 -24.60
N LEU A 566 -23.08 -5.13 -23.93
CA LEU A 566 -21.69 -4.83 -24.28
C LEU A 566 -20.69 -5.63 -23.42
N ILE A 567 -21.18 -6.31 -22.40
CA ILE A 567 -20.37 -7.17 -21.54
C ILE A 567 -20.07 -8.48 -22.28
N ARG A 568 -18.85 -8.98 -22.16
CA ARG A 568 -18.43 -10.24 -22.76
C ARG A 568 -19.34 -11.41 -22.35
N SER A 569 -19.67 -12.25 -23.33
CA SER A 569 -20.57 -13.39 -23.11
C SER A 569 -20.02 -14.43 -22.13
N ASP A 570 -18.69 -14.60 -22.07
CA ASP A 570 -18.03 -15.49 -21.11
C ASP A 570 -18.19 -14.98 -19.67
N LEU A 571 -18.14 -13.66 -19.46
CA LEU A 571 -18.36 -13.05 -18.15
C LEU A 571 -19.85 -13.12 -17.74
N LEU A 572 -20.77 -12.86 -18.67
CA LEU A 572 -22.21 -12.98 -18.41
C LEU A 572 -22.64 -14.43 -18.08
N ALA A 573 -21.92 -15.42 -18.63
CA ALA A 573 -22.14 -16.83 -18.33
C ALA A 573 -21.44 -17.32 -17.06
N ASN A 574 -20.62 -16.47 -16.44
CA ASN A 574 -19.89 -16.82 -15.23
C ASN A 574 -20.77 -16.59 -13.99
N GLU A 575 -21.19 -17.67 -13.34
CA GLU A 575 -22.07 -17.62 -12.16
C GLU A 575 -21.42 -16.90 -10.95
N ALA A 576 -20.12 -16.76 -10.91
CA ALA A 576 -19.46 -15.94 -9.89
C ALA A 576 -19.78 -14.45 -10.10
N ALA A 577 -19.72 -13.96 -11.34
CA ALA A 577 -20.08 -12.58 -11.64
C ALA A 577 -21.59 -12.37 -11.70
N TYR A 578 -22.30 -13.18 -12.48
CA TYR A 578 -23.75 -13.07 -12.69
C TYR A 578 -24.48 -14.34 -12.21
N PRO A 579 -24.66 -14.48 -10.88
CA PRO A 579 -25.34 -15.64 -10.32
C PRO A 579 -26.81 -15.72 -10.79
N PRO A 580 -27.40 -16.92 -10.82
CA PRO A 580 -28.85 -17.08 -11.03
C PRO A 580 -29.64 -16.28 -9.98
N SER A 581 -30.75 -15.68 -10.40
CA SER A 581 -31.55 -14.78 -9.53
C SER A 581 -32.00 -15.40 -8.23
N ASN A 582 -32.26 -16.73 -8.20
CA ASN A 582 -32.63 -17.45 -7.00
C ASN A 582 -31.44 -17.79 -6.06
N ALA A 583 -30.20 -17.65 -6.51
CA ALA A 583 -29.04 -17.95 -5.68
C ALA A 583 -28.81 -16.85 -4.62
N THR A 584 -29.22 -15.62 -4.91
CA THR A 584 -29.05 -14.47 -4.01
C THR A 584 -30.23 -14.25 -3.05
N ASP A 585 -31.31 -15.02 -3.14
CA ASP A 585 -32.51 -14.84 -2.30
C ASP A 585 -32.23 -14.94 -0.79
N ARG A 586 -31.18 -15.62 -0.39
CA ARG A 586 -30.78 -15.79 1.03
C ARG A 586 -29.58 -14.94 1.43
N CYS A 587 -29.04 -14.16 0.49
CA CYS A 587 -27.96 -13.24 0.80
C CYS A 587 -28.52 -11.98 1.46
N GLU A 588 -27.70 -11.36 2.28
CA GLU A 588 -28.04 -10.12 2.98
C GLU A 588 -27.04 -9.04 2.61
N PHE A 589 -27.45 -7.78 2.73
CA PHE A 589 -26.53 -6.66 2.75
C PHE A 589 -25.96 -6.49 4.15
N ILE A 590 -24.69 -6.17 4.28
CA ILE A 590 -24.12 -5.75 5.54
C ILE A 590 -24.81 -4.44 5.96
N GLN A 591 -25.27 -4.39 7.20
CA GLN A 591 -25.93 -3.22 7.77
C GLN A 591 -25.09 -2.66 8.92
N GLU A 592 -25.31 -1.39 9.23
CA GLU A 592 -24.76 -0.77 10.42
C GLU A 592 -25.44 -1.41 11.66
N ILE A 593 -24.62 -1.89 12.60
CA ILE A 593 -25.07 -2.64 13.79
C ILE A 593 -24.86 -1.87 15.10
N GLY A 594 -24.58 -0.58 15.00
CA GLY A 594 -24.40 0.32 16.14
C GLY A 594 -23.23 -0.06 17.05
N PRO A 595 -23.36 0.19 18.36
CA PRO A 595 -22.27 -0.03 19.31
C PRO A 595 -21.77 -1.48 19.39
N VAL A 596 -22.53 -2.44 18.89
CA VAL A 596 -22.16 -3.87 18.90
C VAL A 596 -20.93 -4.13 18.02
N VAL A 597 -20.64 -3.28 17.06
CA VAL A 597 -19.43 -3.37 16.21
C VAL A 597 -18.15 -3.46 17.05
N SER A 598 -18.07 -2.73 18.17
CA SER A 598 -16.89 -2.77 19.05
C SER A 598 -16.66 -4.14 19.70
N VAL A 599 -17.71 -4.95 19.85
CA VAL A 599 -17.60 -6.33 20.34
C VAL A 599 -17.03 -7.23 19.26
N TYR A 600 -17.50 -7.09 18.03
CA TYR A 600 -16.91 -7.78 16.87
C TYR A 600 -15.41 -7.48 16.75
N ASP A 601 -15.00 -6.21 16.84
CA ASP A 601 -13.60 -5.79 16.79
C ASP A 601 -12.75 -6.44 17.89
N SER A 602 -13.28 -6.47 19.12
CA SER A 602 -12.60 -7.05 20.27
C SER A 602 -12.40 -8.55 20.10
N LEU A 603 -13.46 -9.27 19.69
CA LEU A 603 -13.42 -10.71 19.44
C LEU A 603 -12.53 -11.05 18.25
N TRP A 604 -12.55 -10.23 17.18
CA TRP A 604 -11.67 -10.40 16.03
C TRP A 604 -10.20 -10.29 16.41
N THR A 605 -9.87 -9.27 17.21
CA THR A 605 -8.52 -9.10 17.74
C THR A 605 -8.08 -10.33 18.54
N GLU A 606 -8.97 -10.89 19.36
CA GLU A 606 -8.70 -12.12 20.11
C GLU A 606 -8.48 -13.32 19.18
N ILE A 607 -9.33 -13.52 18.16
CA ILE A 607 -9.19 -14.58 17.17
C ILE A 607 -7.84 -14.47 16.45
N LYS A 608 -7.47 -13.28 16.01
CA LYS A 608 -6.20 -13.08 15.28
C LYS A 608 -4.97 -13.25 16.15
N SER A 609 -5.05 -13.00 17.45
CA SER A 609 -3.92 -13.10 18.38
C SER A 609 -3.60 -14.54 18.86
N ARG A 610 -4.56 -15.47 18.72
CA ARG A 610 -4.37 -16.90 19.03
C ARG A 610 -3.69 -17.62 17.84
#